data_1874cae360b64537d65bfee3bb85460e
#
_entry.id   1874cae360b64537d65bfee3bb85460e
#
_cell.length_a   1.000
_cell.length_b   1.000
_cell.length_c   1.000
_cell.angle_alpha   90.00
_cell.angle_beta   90.00
_cell.angle_gamma   90.00
#
_symmetry.space_group_name_H-M   'P 1'
#
loop_
_entity.id
_entity.type
_entity.pdbx_description
1 polymer ?
#
loop_
_entity_poly.entity_id
_entity_poly.type
_entity_poly.pdbx_seq_one_letter_code
_entity_poly.pdbx_strand_id
1 'polypeptide(L)'
;RRLVPDEAELNHLWDIMAFKTQNPRVKINHAVLHGGHGGSGKDTMWAPFLWAVCGPGLVNRGLVDGDSLNSQWGYALESEIIILNELKEPEAATRRALANRLKPIIAAPPEMLTVNRKGLHPYDTVNRAFVLAFSNDPVPITISSDDRRWFVLWSQAPIMAEAEAKL
;
A
#
# COMPACT_ATOMS: atom_id res chain seq x y z
N ARG A 1 3.51 -6.14 17.62
CA ARG A 1 4.42 -5.36 18.48
C ARG A 1 5.87 -5.38 17.96
N ARG A 2 6.40 -6.50 17.46
CA ARG A 2 7.78 -6.57 16.98
C ARG A 2 8.05 -5.65 15.77
N LEU A 3 7.13 -5.60 14.82
CA LEU A 3 7.24 -4.80 13.59
C LEU A 3 6.76 -3.36 13.77
N VAL A 4 5.84 -3.13 14.69
CA VAL A 4 5.26 -1.84 15.05
C VAL A 4 5.30 -1.73 16.57
N PRO A 5 6.42 -1.24 17.14
CA PRO A 5 6.60 -1.18 18.59
C PRO A 5 5.82 -0.04 19.25
N ASP A 6 5.57 1.05 18.55
CA ASP A 6 4.78 2.16 19.07
C ASP A 6 3.31 1.76 19.18
N GLU A 7 2.72 2.00 20.36
CA GLU A 7 1.37 1.57 20.66
C GLU A 7 0.30 2.40 19.93
N ALA A 8 0.54 3.69 19.74
CA ALA A 8 -0.39 4.56 19.02
C ALA A 8 -0.41 4.20 17.52
N GLU A 9 0.76 3.96 16.92
CA GLU A 9 0.87 3.48 15.55
C GLU A 9 0.20 2.11 15.38
N LEU A 10 0.42 1.20 16.32
CA LEU A 10 -0.17 -0.14 16.30
C LEU A 10 -1.70 -0.09 16.41
N ASN A 11 -2.24 0.73 17.30
CA ASN A 11 -3.68 0.90 17.47
C ASN A 11 -4.31 1.50 16.20
N HIS A 12 -3.70 2.54 15.63
CA HIS A 12 -4.15 3.11 14.36
C HIS A 12 -4.13 2.09 13.21
N LEU A 13 -3.11 1.25 13.17
CA LEU A 13 -3.02 0.15 12.20
C LEU A 13 -4.16 -0.86 12.37
N TRP A 14 -4.48 -1.24 13.61
CA TRP A 14 -5.61 -2.13 13.90
C TRP A 14 -6.96 -1.51 13.51
N ASP A 15 -7.13 -0.21 13.73
CA ASP A 15 -8.34 0.52 13.33
C ASP A 15 -8.51 0.51 11.81
N ILE A 16 -7.45 0.75 11.05
CA ILE A 16 -7.44 0.65 9.58
C ILE A 16 -7.85 -0.75 9.12
N MET A 17 -7.19 -1.77 9.68
CA MET A 17 -7.45 -3.16 9.30
C MET A 17 -8.88 -3.58 9.63
N ALA A 18 -9.37 -3.25 10.84
CA ALA A 18 -10.72 -3.55 11.29
C ALA A 18 -11.76 -2.84 10.42
N PHE A 19 -11.58 -1.54 10.19
CA PHE A 19 -12.50 -0.76 9.37
C PHE A 19 -12.60 -1.29 7.95
N LYS A 20 -11.46 -1.53 7.29
CA LYS A 20 -11.44 -2.02 5.90
C LYS A 20 -11.98 -3.44 5.77
N THR A 21 -11.77 -4.29 6.77
CA THR A 21 -12.34 -5.66 6.80
C THR A 21 -13.86 -5.62 6.92
N GLN A 22 -14.40 -4.74 7.77
CA GLN A 22 -15.84 -4.59 7.96
C GLN A 22 -16.52 -3.85 6.80
N ASN A 23 -15.78 -2.95 6.14
CA ASN A 23 -16.27 -2.06 5.10
C ASN A 23 -15.37 -2.11 3.84
N PRO A 24 -15.24 -3.26 3.15
CA PRO A 24 -14.24 -3.45 2.10
C PRO A 24 -14.40 -2.46 0.93
N ARG A 25 -15.64 -2.02 0.64
CA ARG A 25 -15.95 -1.09 -0.46
C ARG A 25 -15.86 0.39 -0.09
N VAL A 26 -15.64 0.70 1.19
CA VAL A 26 -15.52 2.08 1.65
C VAL A 26 -14.09 2.57 1.45
N LYS A 27 -13.97 3.79 0.91
CA LYS A 27 -12.68 4.46 0.72
C LYS A 27 -12.06 4.86 2.06
N ILE A 28 -10.79 4.50 2.25
CA ILE A 28 -9.91 5.07 3.27
C ILE A 28 -9.03 6.11 2.55
N ASN A 29 -9.08 7.37 2.97
CA ASN A 29 -8.42 8.50 2.31
C ASN A 29 -6.95 8.68 2.72
N HIS A 30 -6.30 7.61 3.11
CA HIS A 30 -4.86 7.56 3.30
C HIS A 30 -4.31 6.19 2.92
N ALA A 31 -3.01 6.14 2.68
CA ALA A 31 -2.24 4.94 2.38
C ALA A 31 -1.34 4.59 3.55
N VAL A 32 -0.93 3.33 3.63
CA VAL A 32 0.13 2.90 4.54
C VAL A 32 1.39 2.62 3.74
N LEU A 33 2.50 3.21 4.17
CA LEU A 33 3.84 2.83 3.73
C LEU A 33 4.53 2.08 4.87
N HIS A 34 4.73 0.78 4.71
CA HIS A 34 5.43 -0.06 5.68
C HIS A 34 6.85 -0.36 5.19
N GLY A 35 7.79 0.38 5.70
CA GLY A 35 9.22 0.24 5.42
C GLY A 35 9.94 -0.63 6.45
N GLY A 36 11.18 -1.06 6.11
CA GLY A 36 12.05 -1.83 6.98
C GLY A 36 12.87 -2.88 6.23
N HIS A 37 13.75 -3.59 6.93
CA HIS A 37 14.64 -4.57 6.32
C HIS A 37 13.88 -5.69 5.58
N GLY A 38 14.47 -6.17 4.47
CA GLY A 38 14.01 -7.37 3.79
C GLY A 38 14.07 -8.57 4.74
N GLY A 39 13.08 -9.47 4.66
CA GLY A 39 13.02 -10.64 5.53
C GLY A 39 12.58 -10.37 6.99
N SER A 40 12.21 -9.15 7.35
CA SER A 40 11.70 -8.82 8.69
C SER A 40 10.31 -9.39 8.99
N GLY A 41 9.59 -9.86 7.97
CA GLY A 41 8.22 -10.39 8.10
C GLY A 41 7.11 -9.36 7.88
N LYS A 42 7.42 -8.20 7.30
CA LYS A 42 6.44 -7.16 6.98
C LYS A 42 5.25 -7.71 6.19
N ASP A 43 5.53 -8.36 5.07
CA ASP A 43 4.50 -8.91 4.17
C ASP A 43 3.66 -9.98 4.87
N THR A 44 4.30 -10.82 5.68
CA THR A 44 3.64 -11.88 6.44
C THR A 44 2.64 -11.32 7.45
N MET A 45 2.97 -10.19 8.09
CA MET A 45 2.05 -9.53 9.03
C MET A 45 0.74 -9.10 8.36
N TRP A 46 0.80 -8.66 7.10
CA TRP A 46 -0.37 -8.20 6.36
C TRP A 46 -1.19 -9.33 5.73
N ALA A 47 -0.63 -10.53 5.59
CA ALA A 47 -1.27 -11.65 4.88
C ALA A 47 -2.69 -11.99 5.38
N PRO A 48 -2.98 -12.07 6.70
CA PRO A 48 -4.34 -12.35 7.18
C PRO A 48 -5.34 -11.27 6.81
N PHE A 49 -4.94 -9.99 6.89
CA PHE A 49 -5.76 -8.86 6.50
C PHE A 49 -6.05 -8.87 4.98
N LEU A 50 -5.03 -9.07 4.16
CA LEU A 50 -5.19 -9.18 2.71
C LEU A 50 -6.13 -10.30 2.32
N TRP A 51 -6.03 -11.45 3.00
CA TRP A 51 -6.93 -12.58 2.77
C TRP A 51 -8.38 -12.25 3.17
N ALA A 52 -8.58 -11.58 4.30
CA ALA A 52 -9.90 -11.21 4.79
C ALA A 52 -10.61 -10.21 3.86
N VAL A 53 -9.88 -9.23 3.30
CA VAL A 53 -10.45 -8.19 2.45
C VAL A 53 -10.54 -8.62 0.99
N CYS A 54 -9.51 -9.27 0.46
CA CYS A 54 -9.42 -9.62 -0.95
C CYS A 54 -9.98 -11.00 -1.29
N GLY A 55 -10.31 -11.79 -0.28
CA GLY A 55 -10.87 -13.14 -0.43
C GLY A 55 -9.83 -14.22 -0.76
N PRO A 56 -10.30 -15.49 -0.88
CA PRO A 56 -9.44 -16.61 -1.20
C PRO A 56 -8.69 -16.40 -2.52
N GLY A 57 -7.39 -16.69 -2.54
CA GLY A 57 -6.54 -16.48 -3.71
C GLY A 57 -6.21 -15.01 -3.98
N LEU A 58 -6.61 -14.09 -3.09
CA LEU A 58 -6.35 -12.65 -3.20
C LEU A 58 -6.84 -12.05 -4.53
N VAL A 59 -8.00 -12.48 -5.01
CA VAL A 59 -8.54 -12.14 -6.34
C VAL A 59 -8.87 -10.65 -6.49
N ASN A 60 -9.18 -9.95 -5.39
CA ASN A 60 -9.49 -8.51 -5.37
C ASN A 60 -8.29 -7.64 -4.98
N ARG A 61 -7.08 -8.16 -5.14
CA ARG A 61 -5.84 -7.45 -4.90
C ARG A 61 -5.21 -6.96 -6.21
N GLY A 62 -4.90 -5.68 -6.28
CA GLY A 62 -4.04 -5.12 -7.32
C GLY A 62 -2.59 -5.17 -6.88
N LEU A 63 -1.71 -5.83 -7.62
CA LEU A 63 -0.28 -5.83 -7.39
C LEU A 63 0.39 -4.93 -8.42
N VAL A 64 1.17 -3.97 -7.95
CA VAL A 64 1.86 -3.00 -8.79
C VAL A 64 3.31 -2.92 -8.34
N ASP A 65 4.23 -3.18 -9.25
CA ASP A 65 5.67 -2.97 -9.06
C ASP A 65 6.12 -1.65 -9.70
N GLY A 66 7.37 -1.23 -9.43
CA GLY A 66 7.91 0.04 -9.89
C GLY A 66 7.85 0.22 -11.41
N ASP A 67 8.06 -0.86 -12.18
CA ASP A 67 8.06 -0.82 -13.65
C ASP A 67 6.63 -0.75 -14.23
N SER A 68 5.67 -1.43 -13.62
CA SER A 68 4.28 -1.43 -14.05
C SER A 68 3.53 -0.13 -13.69
N LEU A 69 4.07 0.69 -12.79
CA LEU A 69 3.55 2.01 -12.47
C LEU A 69 3.44 2.94 -13.69
N ASN A 70 4.24 2.71 -14.70
CA ASN A 70 4.25 3.56 -15.89
C ASN A 70 3.29 3.11 -17.01
N SER A 71 2.79 1.88 -17.02
CA SER A 71 2.07 1.35 -18.19
C SER A 71 0.69 0.71 -17.94
N GLN A 72 0.34 0.25 -16.73
CA GLN A 72 -0.83 -0.63 -16.56
C GLN A 72 -1.68 -0.39 -15.29
N TRP A 73 -1.85 0.82 -14.88
CA TRP A 73 -2.67 1.17 -13.70
C TRP A 73 -4.15 0.74 -13.78
N GLY A 74 -4.66 0.52 -14.98
CA GLY A 74 -6.06 0.24 -15.19
C GLY A 74 -6.60 -0.92 -14.35
N TYR A 75 -5.89 -2.03 -14.29
CA TYR A 75 -6.39 -3.23 -13.62
C TYR A 75 -6.39 -3.12 -12.09
N ALA A 76 -5.38 -2.47 -11.52
CA ALA A 76 -5.25 -2.33 -10.08
C ALA A 76 -6.32 -1.40 -9.48
N LEU A 77 -6.84 -0.44 -10.25
CA LEU A 77 -7.83 0.54 -9.78
C LEU A 77 -9.18 -0.08 -9.41
N GLU A 78 -9.50 -1.27 -9.89
CA GLU A 78 -10.74 -2.00 -9.58
C GLU A 78 -10.63 -2.87 -8.32
N SER A 79 -9.43 -2.96 -7.75
CA SER A 79 -9.14 -3.80 -6.58
C SER A 79 -9.63 -3.18 -5.28
N GLU A 80 -9.85 -4.01 -4.26
CA GLU A 80 -10.15 -3.53 -2.91
C GLU A 80 -8.89 -3.01 -2.20
N ILE A 81 -7.74 -3.62 -2.51
CA ILE A 81 -6.43 -3.20 -2.02
C ILE A 81 -5.46 -3.14 -3.20
N ILE A 82 -4.73 -2.04 -3.32
CA ILE A 82 -3.59 -1.90 -4.22
C ILE A 82 -2.32 -2.04 -3.41
N ILE A 83 -1.48 -3.01 -3.78
CA ILE A 83 -0.18 -3.22 -3.15
C ILE A 83 0.90 -2.68 -4.09
N LEU A 84 1.68 -1.74 -3.58
CA LEU A 84 2.88 -1.23 -4.22
C LEU A 84 4.07 -1.98 -3.63
N ASN A 85 4.58 -2.95 -4.37
CA ASN A 85 5.72 -3.75 -3.95
C ASN A 85 7.04 -3.07 -4.31
N GLU A 86 8.01 -3.19 -3.41
CA GLU A 86 9.39 -2.79 -3.63
C GLU A 86 9.55 -1.39 -4.22
N LEU A 87 8.85 -0.40 -3.63
CA LEU A 87 9.05 0.99 -4.01
C LEU A 87 10.53 1.33 -3.90
N LYS A 88 11.16 1.54 -5.03
CA LYS A 88 12.61 1.73 -5.15
C LYS A 88 12.89 2.67 -6.31
N GLU A 89 12.65 3.96 -6.10
CA GLU A 89 12.87 4.95 -7.13
C GLU A 89 14.18 5.69 -6.88
N PRO A 90 15.22 5.49 -7.73
CA PRO A 90 16.55 6.03 -7.49
C PRO A 90 16.61 7.55 -7.60
N GLU A 91 15.77 8.15 -8.45
CA GLU A 91 15.81 9.58 -8.74
C GLU A 91 14.74 10.37 -7.99
N ALA A 92 15.11 11.52 -7.43
CA ALA A 92 14.18 12.39 -6.70
C ALA A 92 13.01 12.89 -7.56
N ALA A 93 13.23 13.14 -8.85
CA ALA A 93 12.20 13.55 -9.79
C ALA A 93 11.15 12.45 -9.99
N THR A 94 11.59 11.20 -10.15
CA THR A 94 10.72 10.02 -10.31
C THR A 94 9.93 9.76 -9.03
N ARG A 95 10.55 9.86 -7.86
CA ARG A 95 9.87 9.75 -6.55
C ARG A 95 8.73 10.77 -6.40
N ARG A 96 8.98 12.02 -6.83
CA ARG A 96 7.97 13.08 -6.78
C ARG A 96 6.84 12.85 -7.79
N ALA A 97 7.19 12.41 -9.00
CA ALA A 97 6.18 12.07 -10.03
C ALA A 97 5.27 10.93 -9.56
N LEU A 98 5.84 9.89 -8.94
CA LEU A 98 5.13 8.79 -8.35
C LEU A 98 4.17 9.25 -7.24
N ALA A 99 4.65 10.07 -6.30
CA ALA A 99 3.82 10.64 -5.25
C ALA A 99 2.61 11.40 -5.82
N ASN A 100 2.82 12.22 -6.86
CA ASN A 100 1.74 12.98 -7.50
C ASN A 100 0.72 12.08 -8.21
N ARG A 101 1.16 10.99 -8.84
CA ARG A 101 0.26 10.01 -9.48
C ARG A 101 -0.61 9.26 -8.47
N LEU A 102 -0.06 8.98 -7.29
CA LEU A 102 -0.77 8.26 -6.23
C LEU A 102 -1.84 9.11 -5.53
N LYS A 103 -1.69 10.42 -5.51
CA LYS A 103 -2.62 11.33 -4.81
C LYS A 103 -4.10 11.09 -5.13
N PRO A 104 -4.55 11.06 -6.39
CA PRO A 104 -5.95 10.84 -6.72
C PRO A 104 -6.42 9.41 -6.44
N ILE A 105 -5.51 8.45 -6.33
CA ILE A 105 -5.83 7.06 -6.03
C ILE A 105 -5.98 6.86 -4.52
N ILE A 106 -5.12 7.52 -3.72
CA ILE A 106 -5.12 7.39 -2.27
C ILE A 106 -6.32 8.08 -1.64
N ALA A 107 -6.70 9.26 -2.12
CA ALA A 107 -7.73 10.07 -1.50
C ALA A 107 -8.80 10.51 -2.49
N ALA A 108 -10.08 10.42 -2.07
CA ALA A 108 -11.20 11.06 -2.76
C ALA A 108 -11.35 12.52 -2.28
N PRO A 109 -11.77 13.47 -3.10
CA PRO A 109 -11.98 13.32 -4.54
C PRO A 109 -10.72 13.03 -5.34
N PRO A 110 -10.78 12.34 -6.49
CA PRO A 110 -12.01 11.98 -7.21
C PRO A 110 -12.64 10.68 -6.68
N GLU A 111 -13.97 10.62 -6.69
CA GLU A 111 -14.76 9.43 -6.33
C GLU A 111 -14.72 8.36 -7.41
N MET A 112 -14.45 8.74 -8.65
CA MET A 112 -14.34 7.85 -9.80
C MET A 112 -12.93 7.96 -10.39
N LEU A 113 -12.40 6.82 -10.84
CA LEU A 113 -11.12 6.71 -11.51
C LEU A 113 -11.32 6.08 -12.89
N THR A 114 -10.68 6.62 -13.92
CA THR A 114 -10.74 6.07 -15.26
C THR A 114 -9.80 4.87 -15.40
N VAL A 115 -10.38 3.74 -15.76
CA VAL A 115 -9.66 2.48 -16.03
C VAL A 115 -9.38 2.38 -17.53
N ASN A 116 -8.13 2.15 -17.87
CA ASN A 116 -7.72 1.90 -19.25
C ASN A 116 -7.20 0.47 -19.38
N ARG A 117 -7.91 -0.38 -20.11
CA ARG A 117 -7.52 -1.77 -20.38
C ARG A 117 -7.20 -1.95 -21.86
N LYS A 118 -6.16 -2.75 -22.12
CA LYS A 118 -5.79 -3.07 -23.51
C LYS A 118 -6.97 -3.74 -24.24
N GLY A 119 -7.38 -3.14 -25.37
CA GLY A 119 -8.46 -3.68 -26.20
C GLY A 119 -9.88 -3.31 -25.74
N LEU A 120 -10.04 -2.49 -24.72
CA LEU A 120 -11.34 -1.96 -24.29
C LEU A 120 -11.34 -0.43 -24.35
N HIS A 121 -12.54 0.15 -24.52
CA HIS A 121 -12.69 1.58 -24.30
C HIS A 121 -12.48 1.93 -22.83
N PRO A 122 -11.86 3.09 -22.52
CA PRO A 122 -11.75 3.55 -21.15
C PRO A 122 -13.13 3.65 -20.49
N TYR A 123 -13.19 3.28 -19.20
CA TYR A 123 -14.41 3.35 -18.39
C TYR A 123 -14.08 3.77 -16.97
N ASP A 124 -15.07 4.25 -16.24
CA ASP A 124 -14.89 4.73 -14.88
C ASP A 124 -15.24 3.66 -13.85
N THR A 125 -14.45 3.59 -12.78
CA THR A 125 -14.68 2.75 -11.61
C THR A 125 -14.69 3.59 -10.33
N VAL A 126 -15.37 3.10 -9.31
CA VAL A 126 -15.39 3.78 -7.99
C VAL A 126 -14.00 3.73 -7.34
N ASN A 127 -13.53 4.88 -6.87
CA ASN A 127 -12.28 4.99 -6.10
C ASN A 127 -12.46 4.43 -4.69
N ARG A 128 -12.28 3.12 -4.51
CA ARG A 128 -12.45 2.42 -3.24
C ARG A 128 -11.21 1.73 -2.72
N ALA A 129 -10.19 1.60 -3.57
CA ALA A 129 -8.99 0.87 -3.22
C ALA A 129 -8.24 1.50 -2.03
N PHE A 130 -7.85 0.66 -1.08
CA PHE A 130 -6.88 1.00 -0.05
C PHE A 130 -5.48 0.77 -0.60
N VAL A 131 -4.57 1.73 -0.41
CA VAL A 131 -3.20 1.63 -0.91
C VAL A 131 -2.26 1.21 0.22
N LEU A 132 -1.55 0.11 0.00
CA LEU A 132 -0.54 -0.44 0.88
C LEU A 132 0.79 -0.51 0.14
N ALA A 133 1.80 0.16 0.64
CA ALA A 133 3.11 0.21 0.04
C ALA A 133 4.17 -0.47 0.91
N PHE A 134 5.08 -1.21 0.28
CA PHE A 134 6.22 -1.83 0.94
C PHE A 134 7.53 -1.29 0.37
N SER A 135 8.50 -1.08 1.25
CA SER A 135 9.85 -0.71 0.83
C SER A 135 10.92 -1.22 1.79
N ASN A 136 12.09 -1.52 1.22
CA ASN A 136 13.32 -1.72 1.98
C ASN A 136 14.22 -0.47 1.90
N ASP A 137 13.84 0.52 1.08
CA ASP A 137 14.53 1.80 0.94
C ASP A 137 13.96 2.81 1.95
N PRO A 138 14.80 3.51 2.73
CA PRO A 138 14.35 4.53 3.68
C PRO A 138 13.64 5.72 3.03
N VAL A 139 13.88 5.99 1.75
CA VAL A 139 13.27 7.10 1.02
C VAL A 139 12.70 6.63 -0.34
N PRO A 140 11.71 5.74 -0.34
CA PRO A 140 11.20 5.15 -1.58
C PRO A 140 10.36 6.11 -2.41
N ILE A 141 9.78 7.10 -1.76
CA ILE A 141 8.87 8.10 -2.35
C ILE A 141 9.08 9.47 -1.66
N THR A 142 8.87 10.55 -2.37
CA THR A 142 8.94 11.90 -1.78
C THR A 142 7.57 12.28 -1.23
N ILE A 143 7.48 12.31 0.10
CA ILE A 143 6.29 12.73 0.84
C ILE A 143 6.63 14.05 1.55
N SER A 144 5.81 15.08 1.40
CA SER A 144 5.98 16.32 2.18
C SER A 144 5.53 16.11 3.63
N SER A 145 6.12 16.81 4.56
CA SER A 145 5.85 16.67 6.00
C SER A 145 4.40 16.98 6.40
N ASP A 146 3.68 17.72 5.54
CA ASP A 146 2.27 18.09 5.71
C ASP A 146 1.29 17.17 4.93
N ASP A 147 1.81 16.13 4.25
CA ASP A 147 0.96 15.23 3.46
C ASP A 147 0.26 14.19 4.34
N ARG A 148 -0.98 14.52 4.76
CA ARG A 148 -1.85 13.66 5.58
C ARG A 148 -2.35 12.38 4.90
N ARG A 149 -1.96 12.14 3.63
CA ARG A 149 -2.37 10.95 2.88
C ARG A 149 -1.53 9.72 3.17
N TRP A 150 -0.43 9.86 3.89
CA TRP A 150 0.47 8.77 4.17
C TRP A 150 0.61 8.51 5.67
N PHE A 151 0.35 7.29 6.07
CA PHE A 151 0.75 6.74 7.36
C PHE A 151 2.03 5.92 7.14
N VAL A 152 3.14 6.41 7.65
CA VAL A 152 4.45 5.81 7.43
C VAL A 152 4.87 5.03 8.67
N LEU A 153 5.05 3.73 8.49
CA LEU A 153 5.59 2.81 9.48
C LEU A 153 6.99 2.39 9.07
N TRP A 154 7.96 2.53 9.96
CA TRP A 154 9.30 2.05 9.71
C TRP A 154 9.70 1.00 10.75
N SER A 155 9.70 -0.27 10.34
CA SER A 155 10.10 -1.38 11.21
C SER A 155 11.62 -1.48 11.32
N GLN A 156 12.11 -1.45 12.56
CA GLN A 156 13.52 -1.74 12.88
C GLN A 156 13.74 -3.22 13.25
N ALA A 157 12.73 -4.06 13.05
CA ALA A 157 12.81 -5.47 13.39
C ALA A 157 13.93 -6.17 12.59
N PRO A 158 14.74 -7.01 13.21
CA PRO A 158 15.77 -7.79 12.53
C PRO A 158 15.13 -8.82 11.58
N ILE A 159 15.95 -9.40 10.72
CA ILE A 159 15.54 -10.51 9.84
C ILE A 159 15.01 -11.67 10.72
N MET A 160 13.94 -12.35 10.27
CA MET A 160 13.27 -13.41 11.06
C MET A 160 14.23 -14.50 11.51
N ALA A 161 15.15 -14.95 10.62
CA ALA A 161 16.14 -15.99 10.95
C ALA A 161 17.07 -15.60 12.10
N GLU A 162 17.45 -14.32 12.20
CA GLU A 162 18.28 -13.83 13.32
C GLU A 162 17.48 -13.68 14.63
N ALA A 163 16.18 -13.42 14.51
CA ALA A 163 15.29 -13.33 15.67
C ALA A 163 15.00 -14.72 16.27
N GLU A 164 14.85 -15.73 15.43
CA GLU A 164 14.65 -17.12 15.83
C GLU A 164 15.92 -17.72 16.44
N ALA A 165 17.08 -17.33 15.95
CA ALA A 165 18.37 -17.79 16.50
C ALA A 165 18.69 -17.23 17.90
N LYS A 166 17.93 -16.28 18.43
CA LYS A 166 18.09 -15.67 19.76
C LYS A 166 17.10 -16.19 20.79
N LEU A 167 16.21 -17.10 20.41
CA LEU A 167 15.31 -17.84 21.29
C LEU A 167 15.88 -19.20 21.64
#